data_416744fe4cfc5b40212e398686f2addb
#
_entry.id   416744fe4cfc5b40212e398686f2addb
#
_cell.length_a   1.000
_cell.length_b   1.000
_cell.length_c   1.000
_cell.angle_alpha   90.00
_cell.angle_beta   90.00
_cell.angle_gamma   90.00
#
_symmetry.space_group_name_H-M   'P 1'
#
loop_
_entity.id
_entity.type
_entity.pdbx_description
1 polymer ?
#
loop_
_entity_poly.entity_id
_entity_poly.type
_entity_poly.pdbx_seq_one_letter_code
_entity_poly.pdbx_strand_id
1 'polypeptide(L)'
;MLPLLSRSEGNPGLDLGAALGAAAVAGRDKLVIEDGLSEISGLPDWIEQLIAESTGKSGRGILPVVGADPGDADDELLAGIDTDGVVTVAGPLGAQFLVWEYATAVAGRVLGIDPFNQPNVAESKENTAKLLDRSELPVGTPILVDGPVEVHGELPPGMEAPKNLSDVLTGLLEAIPSDGYLAVMAYLDREAAFDAPYPEGASFEEMTDVWSAADPATLRGMLAVRTERPVTFGWGPRFLHSTGQYHKGGPQNGVFLQITGAVENDLEVPGKPYTLGRLQLAQALGDLGALASRGRPAVRLHLTDRAAGVAHLLAASREV
;
A
#
# COMPACT_ATOMS: atom_id res chain seq x y z
N MET A 1 -22.08 -22.09 -5.65
CA MET A 1 -20.91 -21.57 -6.38
C MET A 1 -20.12 -22.65 -7.13
N LEU A 2 -19.58 -23.70 -6.51
CA LEU A 2 -18.76 -24.71 -7.17
C LEU A 2 -19.32 -25.26 -8.51
N PRO A 3 -20.63 -25.58 -8.64
CA PRO A 3 -21.18 -26.03 -9.93
C PRO A 3 -21.12 -24.97 -11.05
N LEU A 4 -21.07 -23.67 -10.69
CA LEU A 4 -20.93 -22.60 -11.68
C LEU A 4 -19.47 -22.46 -12.14
N LEU A 5 -18.50 -22.61 -11.23
CA LEU A 5 -17.07 -22.52 -11.53
C LEU A 5 -16.54 -23.70 -12.37
N SER A 6 -17.31 -24.80 -12.50
CA SER A 6 -16.97 -25.93 -13.39
C SER A 6 -17.47 -25.80 -14.81
N ARG A 7 -18.21 -24.72 -15.16
CA ARG A 7 -18.76 -24.48 -16.48
C ARG A 7 -17.78 -23.72 -17.38
N SER A 8 -17.91 -23.92 -18.69
CA SER A 8 -17.20 -23.12 -19.70
C SER A 8 -17.95 -21.83 -20.08
N GLU A 9 -19.24 -21.76 -19.78
CA GLU A 9 -20.10 -20.60 -20.04
C GLU A 9 -20.87 -20.23 -18.77
N GLY A 10 -21.08 -18.93 -18.53
CA GLY A 10 -21.73 -18.44 -17.32
C GLY A 10 -20.97 -18.81 -16.04
N ASN A 11 -19.66 -18.82 -16.12
CA ASN A 11 -18.75 -19.06 -14.99
C ASN A 11 -18.26 -17.71 -14.46
N PRO A 12 -18.73 -17.26 -13.28
CA PRO A 12 -18.44 -15.92 -12.78
C PRO A 12 -16.93 -15.67 -12.54
N GLY A 13 -16.19 -16.71 -12.14
CA GLY A 13 -14.74 -16.56 -11.95
C GLY A 13 -13.98 -16.46 -13.27
N LEU A 14 -14.42 -17.20 -14.30
CA LEU A 14 -13.84 -17.09 -15.66
C LEU A 14 -14.13 -15.72 -16.27
N ASP A 15 -15.38 -15.27 -16.17
CA ASP A 15 -15.83 -14.00 -16.76
C ASP A 15 -15.14 -12.83 -16.07
N LEU A 16 -15.07 -12.79 -14.74
CA LEU A 16 -14.36 -11.77 -13.98
C LEU A 16 -12.85 -11.79 -14.29
N GLY A 17 -12.22 -12.96 -14.26
CA GLY A 17 -10.79 -13.09 -14.50
C GLY A 17 -10.39 -12.71 -15.93
N ALA A 18 -11.23 -13.03 -16.91
CA ALA A 18 -11.04 -12.59 -18.30
C ALA A 18 -11.18 -11.07 -18.43
N ALA A 19 -12.16 -10.47 -17.75
CA ALA A 19 -12.36 -9.02 -17.75
C ALA A 19 -11.16 -8.29 -17.13
N LEU A 20 -10.72 -8.72 -15.94
CA LEU A 20 -9.57 -8.14 -15.25
C LEU A 20 -8.28 -8.29 -16.06
N GLY A 21 -8.01 -9.49 -16.57
CA GLY A 21 -6.83 -9.74 -17.38
C GLY A 21 -6.81 -8.97 -18.71
N ALA A 22 -7.95 -8.92 -19.40
CA ALA A 22 -8.07 -8.18 -20.65
C ALA A 22 -7.93 -6.66 -20.43
N ALA A 23 -8.54 -6.10 -19.38
CA ALA A 23 -8.41 -4.71 -19.02
C ALA A 23 -6.94 -4.35 -18.75
N ALA A 24 -6.24 -5.16 -17.94
CA ALA A 24 -4.83 -4.92 -17.63
C ALA A 24 -3.92 -5.02 -18.87
N VAL A 25 -4.17 -5.97 -19.79
CA VAL A 25 -3.46 -6.05 -21.08
C VAL A 25 -3.74 -4.82 -21.96
N ALA A 26 -4.94 -4.24 -21.86
CA ALA A 26 -5.31 -3.02 -22.55
C ALA A 26 -4.79 -1.73 -21.88
N GLY A 27 -4.03 -1.81 -20.80
CA GLY A 27 -3.48 -0.68 -20.06
C GLY A 27 -4.36 -0.18 -18.92
N ARG A 28 -5.48 -0.85 -18.61
CA ARG A 28 -6.34 -0.56 -17.45
C ARG A 28 -6.01 -1.54 -16.32
N ASP A 29 -4.88 -1.31 -15.68
CA ASP A 29 -4.29 -2.24 -14.71
C ASP A 29 -4.42 -1.76 -13.24
N LYS A 30 -5.12 -0.65 -12.99
CA LYS A 30 -5.45 -0.14 -11.65
C LYS A 30 -6.89 -0.55 -11.32
N LEU A 31 -7.04 -1.52 -10.44
CA LEU A 31 -8.34 -2.03 -10.00
C LEU A 31 -8.80 -1.26 -8.75
N VAL A 32 -9.65 -0.27 -8.93
CA VAL A 32 -10.28 0.43 -7.81
C VAL A 32 -11.40 -0.46 -7.27
N ILE A 33 -11.32 -0.77 -5.98
CA ILE A 33 -12.29 -1.65 -5.30
C ILE A 33 -13.18 -0.79 -4.41
N GLU A 34 -14.42 -0.65 -4.80
CA GLU A 34 -15.47 0.02 -4.04
C GLU A 34 -16.29 -1.00 -3.24
N ASP A 35 -16.28 -0.84 -1.92
CA ASP A 35 -17.10 -1.62 -1.00
C ASP A 35 -18.33 -0.78 -0.60
N GLY A 36 -19.37 -0.87 -1.42
CA GLY A 36 -20.52 0.02 -1.30
C GLY A 36 -21.32 -0.18 -0.01
N LEU A 37 -21.80 -1.38 0.21
CA LEU A 37 -22.67 -1.73 1.35
C LEU A 37 -22.45 -3.18 1.79
N SER A 38 -21.32 -3.79 1.45
CA SER A 38 -21.06 -5.14 1.89
C SER A 38 -20.88 -5.16 3.42
N GLU A 39 -21.63 -6.00 4.10
CA GLU A 39 -21.47 -6.23 5.53
C GLU A 39 -20.19 -7.05 5.83
N ILE A 40 -19.34 -7.29 4.81
CA ILE A 40 -18.15 -8.15 4.91
C ILE A 40 -16.92 -7.27 5.15
N SER A 41 -16.74 -6.84 6.38
CA SER A 41 -15.56 -6.05 6.77
C SER A 41 -14.25 -6.72 6.35
N GLY A 42 -13.35 -5.97 5.70
CA GLY A 42 -12.00 -6.41 5.29
C GLY A 42 -11.96 -7.28 4.02
N LEU A 43 -13.07 -7.50 3.33
CA LEU A 43 -13.07 -8.21 2.06
C LEU A 43 -12.24 -7.48 0.97
N PRO A 44 -12.33 -6.16 0.81
CA PRO A 44 -11.47 -5.42 -0.11
C PRO A 44 -9.98 -5.59 0.17
N ASP A 45 -9.56 -5.56 1.44
CA ASP A 45 -8.17 -5.78 1.84
C ASP A 45 -7.68 -7.20 1.52
N TRP A 46 -8.55 -8.19 1.65
CA TRP A 46 -8.23 -9.57 1.27
C TRP A 46 -8.10 -9.70 -0.26
N ILE A 47 -8.98 -9.06 -1.04
CA ILE A 47 -8.90 -9.01 -2.51
C ILE A 47 -7.60 -8.29 -2.93
N GLU A 48 -7.26 -7.18 -2.28
CA GLU A 48 -6.01 -6.47 -2.51
C GLU A 48 -4.81 -7.41 -2.36
N GLN A 49 -4.74 -8.14 -1.26
CA GLN A 49 -3.66 -9.09 -1.04
C GLN A 49 -3.63 -10.17 -2.13
N LEU A 50 -4.76 -10.80 -2.41
CA LEU A 50 -4.88 -11.88 -3.39
C LEU A 50 -4.38 -11.43 -4.77
N ILE A 51 -4.87 -10.31 -5.28
CA ILE A 51 -4.57 -9.82 -6.62
C ILE A 51 -3.12 -9.32 -6.71
N ALA A 52 -2.68 -8.48 -5.77
CA ALA A 52 -1.34 -7.91 -5.79
C ALA A 52 -0.25 -9.00 -5.69
N GLU A 53 -0.42 -9.95 -4.77
CA GLU A 53 0.55 -11.03 -4.55
C GLU A 53 0.58 -12.01 -5.73
N SER A 54 -0.58 -12.31 -6.29
CA SER A 54 -0.69 -13.28 -7.38
C SER A 54 -0.32 -12.71 -8.74
N THR A 55 -0.54 -11.44 -9.00
CA THR A 55 -0.36 -10.86 -10.36
C THR A 55 0.89 -10.02 -10.53
N GLY A 56 1.41 -9.36 -9.48
CA GLY A 56 2.54 -8.42 -9.54
C GLY A 56 3.88 -9.08 -9.85
N LYS A 57 4.13 -9.51 -11.10
CA LYS A 57 5.30 -10.30 -11.48
C LYS A 57 5.78 -10.02 -12.90
N SER A 58 7.08 -10.15 -13.10
CA SER A 58 7.68 -10.04 -14.44
C SER A 58 7.36 -8.71 -15.16
N GLY A 59 7.25 -7.62 -14.39
CA GLY A 59 6.91 -6.30 -14.91
C GLY A 59 5.44 -6.15 -15.32
N ARG A 60 4.57 -7.03 -14.84
CA ARG A 60 3.13 -7.06 -15.12
C ARG A 60 2.35 -7.19 -13.82
N GLY A 61 1.04 -6.99 -13.91
CA GLY A 61 0.15 -7.21 -12.79
C GLY A 61 -1.04 -6.27 -12.80
N ILE A 62 -1.89 -6.42 -11.80
CA ILE A 62 -3.04 -5.57 -11.55
C ILE A 62 -2.79 -4.94 -10.17
N LEU A 63 -2.80 -3.60 -10.11
CA LEU A 63 -2.72 -2.86 -8.84
C LEU A 63 -4.11 -2.73 -8.25
N PRO A 64 -4.43 -3.40 -7.16
CA PRO A 64 -5.67 -3.12 -6.45
C PRO A 64 -5.52 -1.84 -5.62
N VAL A 65 -6.56 -1.01 -5.62
CA VAL A 65 -6.64 0.25 -4.89
C VAL A 65 -7.90 0.21 -4.03
N VAL A 66 -7.72 0.07 -2.72
CA VAL A 66 -8.82 -0.08 -1.76
C VAL A 66 -9.11 1.24 -1.06
N GLY A 67 -10.39 1.52 -0.82
CA GLY A 67 -10.85 2.68 -0.09
C GLY A 67 -10.56 4.02 -0.79
N ALA A 68 -10.32 4.02 -2.09
CA ALA A 68 -10.24 5.20 -2.91
C ALA A 68 -11.59 5.45 -3.60
N ASP A 69 -11.95 6.71 -3.77
CA ASP A 69 -12.96 7.06 -4.75
C ASP A 69 -12.39 6.77 -6.15
N PRO A 70 -13.20 6.26 -7.08
CA PRO A 70 -12.74 6.08 -8.44
C PRO A 70 -12.31 7.44 -9.02
N GLY A 71 -11.10 7.45 -9.59
CA GLY A 71 -10.59 8.60 -10.33
C GLY A 71 -11.12 8.63 -11.76
N ASP A 72 -10.78 9.68 -12.48
CA ASP A 72 -11.06 9.81 -13.92
C ASP A 72 -9.90 9.29 -14.79
N ALA A 73 -8.96 8.53 -14.21
CA ALA A 73 -7.80 8.04 -14.93
C ALA A 73 -8.17 6.91 -15.89
N ASP A 74 -7.69 7.02 -17.14
CA ASP A 74 -8.00 6.07 -18.23
C ASP A 74 -7.51 4.63 -17.93
N ASP A 75 -6.56 4.46 -17.01
CA ASP A 75 -5.97 3.19 -16.62
C ASP A 75 -6.64 2.54 -15.40
N GLU A 76 -7.72 3.13 -14.89
CA GLU A 76 -8.52 2.58 -13.79
C GLU A 76 -9.66 1.69 -14.27
N LEU A 77 -9.95 0.65 -13.51
CA LEU A 77 -11.10 -0.25 -13.64
C LEU A 77 -11.82 -0.32 -12.31
N LEU A 78 -13.09 0.11 -12.28
CA LEU A 78 -13.91 0.06 -11.08
C LEU A 78 -14.53 -1.32 -10.88
N ALA A 79 -14.25 -1.95 -9.74
CA ALA A 79 -14.93 -3.15 -9.25
C ALA A 79 -15.79 -2.82 -8.03
N GLY A 80 -17.10 -2.97 -8.17
CA GLY A 80 -18.06 -2.82 -7.08
C GLY A 80 -18.28 -4.15 -6.35
N ILE A 81 -18.19 -4.14 -5.00
CA ILE A 81 -18.60 -5.25 -4.14
C ILE A 81 -19.97 -4.90 -3.57
N ASP A 82 -20.98 -5.68 -3.97
CA ASP A 82 -22.39 -5.43 -3.64
C ASP A 82 -22.86 -4.00 -3.99
N THR A 83 -22.20 -3.35 -4.94
CA THR A 83 -22.53 -2.04 -5.51
C THR A 83 -22.22 -2.01 -7.00
N ASP A 84 -22.66 -0.95 -7.71
CA ASP A 84 -22.43 -0.81 -9.15
C ASP A 84 -20.96 -0.50 -9.46
N GLY A 85 -20.46 -1.05 -10.57
CA GLY A 85 -19.12 -0.85 -11.09
C GLY A 85 -19.03 -1.29 -12.54
N VAL A 86 -17.87 -1.13 -13.18
CA VAL A 86 -17.61 -1.70 -14.51
C VAL A 86 -17.69 -3.23 -14.44
N VAL A 87 -17.20 -3.78 -13.34
CA VAL A 87 -17.45 -5.17 -12.92
C VAL A 87 -18.10 -5.15 -11.54
N THR A 88 -19.11 -5.97 -11.34
CA THR A 88 -19.83 -6.10 -10.07
C THR A 88 -19.73 -7.52 -9.57
N VAL A 89 -19.32 -7.69 -8.31
CA VAL A 89 -19.25 -9.00 -7.64
C VAL A 89 -20.12 -8.95 -6.39
N ALA A 90 -21.13 -9.80 -6.34
CA ALA A 90 -22.07 -9.86 -5.24
C ALA A 90 -22.27 -11.30 -4.74
N GLY A 91 -22.61 -11.43 -3.46
CA GLY A 91 -22.95 -12.72 -2.86
C GLY A 91 -22.27 -12.99 -1.52
N PRO A 92 -22.60 -14.13 -0.88
CA PRO A 92 -22.06 -14.45 0.43
C PRO A 92 -20.56 -14.67 0.38
N LEU A 93 -19.87 -14.38 1.50
CA LEU A 93 -18.41 -14.39 1.65
C LEU A 93 -17.71 -15.60 1.02
N GLY A 94 -18.19 -16.82 1.29
CA GLY A 94 -17.57 -18.02 0.73
C GLY A 94 -17.71 -18.13 -0.80
N ALA A 95 -18.73 -17.51 -1.39
CA ALA A 95 -18.87 -17.42 -2.83
C ALA A 95 -17.92 -16.37 -3.42
N GLN A 96 -17.80 -15.22 -2.76
CA GLN A 96 -16.87 -14.17 -3.12
C GLN A 96 -15.42 -14.67 -3.14
N PHE A 97 -14.97 -15.37 -2.10
CA PHE A 97 -13.62 -15.96 -2.06
C PHE A 97 -13.35 -16.84 -3.28
N LEU A 98 -14.23 -17.79 -3.57
CA LEU A 98 -14.05 -18.70 -4.70
C LEU A 98 -14.05 -17.98 -6.05
N VAL A 99 -14.88 -16.96 -6.23
CA VAL A 99 -14.93 -16.19 -7.48
C VAL A 99 -13.63 -15.41 -7.67
N TRP A 100 -13.18 -14.68 -6.65
CA TRP A 100 -11.95 -13.88 -6.73
C TRP A 100 -10.70 -14.73 -6.88
N GLU A 101 -10.58 -15.88 -6.18
CA GLU A 101 -9.46 -16.82 -6.34
C GLU A 101 -9.40 -17.37 -7.77
N TYR A 102 -10.55 -17.81 -8.28
CA TYR A 102 -10.63 -18.32 -9.65
C TYR A 102 -10.32 -17.23 -10.68
N ALA A 103 -10.91 -16.05 -10.51
CA ALA A 103 -10.68 -14.91 -11.38
C ALA A 103 -9.21 -14.49 -11.40
N THR A 104 -8.54 -14.46 -10.25
CA THR A 104 -7.11 -14.13 -10.13
C THR A 104 -6.24 -15.14 -10.90
N ALA A 105 -6.55 -16.43 -10.81
CA ALA A 105 -5.83 -17.46 -11.57
C ALA A 105 -6.02 -17.29 -13.08
N VAL A 106 -7.25 -16.97 -13.52
CA VAL A 106 -7.56 -16.71 -14.93
C VAL A 106 -6.87 -15.44 -15.43
N ALA A 107 -6.93 -14.33 -14.67
CA ALA A 107 -6.21 -13.10 -14.98
C ALA A 107 -4.70 -13.33 -15.12
N GLY A 108 -4.10 -14.12 -14.21
CA GLY A 108 -2.71 -14.55 -14.30
C GLY A 108 -2.39 -15.27 -15.61
N ARG A 109 -3.30 -16.14 -16.07
CA ARG A 109 -3.15 -16.82 -17.37
C ARG A 109 -3.22 -15.83 -18.54
N VAL A 110 -4.11 -14.86 -18.50
CA VAL A 110 -4.23 -13.82 -19.52
C VAL A 110 -2.98 -12.93 -19.56
N LEU A 111 -2.48 -12.54 -18.39
CA LEU A 111 -1.25 -11.77 -18.24
C LEU A 111 0.02 -12.56 -18.63
N GLY A 112 -0.07 -13.88 -18.74
CA GLY A 112 1.07 -14.75 -19.06
C GLY A 112 2.08 -14.89 -17.91
N ILE A 113 1.59 -14.87 -16.68
CA ILE A 113 2.38 -15.04 -15.46
C ILE A 113 1.94 -16.30 -14.67
N ASP A 114 2.78 -16.76 -13.74
CA ASP A 114 2.40 -17.79 -12.77
C ASP A 114 1.81 -17.12 -11.51
N PRO A 115 0.49 -17.22 -11.27
CA PRO A 115 -0.13 -16.59 -10.11
C PRO A 115 0.15 -17.33 -8.78
N PHE A 116 0.77 -18.51 -8.81
CA PHE A 116 0.92 -19.36 -7.63
C PHE A 116 2.30 -19.27 -6.96
N ASN A 117 3.21 -18.44 -7.46
CA ASN A 117 4.51 -18.21 -6.84
C ASN A 117 4.66 -16.74 -6.36
N GLN A 118 5.62 -16.46 -5.46
CA GLN A 118 5.90 -15.12 -4.91
C GLN A 118 7.42 -14.88 -4.82
N PRO A 119 8.11 -14.70 -5.97
CA PRO A 119 9.57 -14.63 -6.00
C PRO A 119 10.14 -13.43 -5.22
N ASN A 120 9.44 -12.31 -5.14
CA ASN A 120 9.93 -11.08 -4.50
C ASN A 120 9.68 -11.03 -2.99
N VAL A 121 8.82 -11.90 -2.45
CA VAL A 121 8.56 -12.01 -1.01
C VAL A 121 9.77 -12.58 -0.27
N ALA A 122 10.41 -13.62 -0.82
CA ALA A 122 11.59 -14.25 -0.22
C ALA A 122 12.75 -13.28 -0.03
N GLU A 123 13.00 -12.42 -1.01
CA GLU A 123 14.08 -11.43 -0.99
C GLU A 123 13.95 -10.43 0.17
N SER A 124 12.77 -9.86 0.39
CA SER A 124 12.55 -8.91 1.50
C SER A 124 12.77 -9.60 2.86
N LYS A 125 12.38 -10.86 3.01
CA LYS A 125 12.63 -11.64 4.23
C LYS A 125 14.12 -11.91 4.45
N GLU A 126 14.86 -12.25 3.40
CA GLU A 126 16.31 -12.44 3.48
C GLU A 126 17.04 -11.14 3.82
N ASN A 127 16.63 -10.02 3.22
CA ASN A 127 17.20 -8.71 3.52
C ASN A 127 16.95 -8.33 4.98
N THR A 128 15.74 -8.54 5.49
CA THR A 128 15.41 -8.33 6.91
C THR A 128 16.28 -9.19 7.81
N ALA A 129 16.45 -10.48 7.52
CA ALA A 129 17.29 -11.39 8.32
C ALA A 129 18.75 -10.90 8.36
N LYS A 130 19.33 -10.53 7.21
CA LYS A 130 20.69 -9.97 7.13
C LYS A 130 20.85 -8.66 7.93
N LEU A 131 19.80 -7.85 8.01
CA LEU A 131 19.81 -6.61 8.80
C LEU A 131 19.76 -6.89 10.29
N LEU A 132 18.97 -7.87 10.71
CA LEU A 132 18.88 -8.26 12.12
C LEU A 132 20.18 -8.85 12.69
N ASP A 133 21.01 -9.46 11.83
CA ASP A 133 22.33 -10.00 12.21
C ASP A 133 23.39 -8.90 12.40
N ARG A 134 23.14 -7.65 11.99
CA ARG A 134 24.08 -6.53 12.19
C ARG A 134 24.00 -5.99 13.61
N SER A 135 25.08 -5.43 14.11
CA SER A 135 25.09 -4.69 15.39
C SER A 135 24.20 -3.45 15.32
N GLU A 136 24.27 -2.72 14.21
CA GLU A 136 23.49 -1.50 13.95
C GLU A 136 22.76 -1.59 12.61
N LEU A 137 21.55 -1.01 12.56
CA LEU A 137 20.78 -0.90 11.33
C LEU A 137 21.28 0.28 10.49
N PRO A 138 21.36 0.15 9.16
CA PRO A 138 21.85 1.20 8.26
C PRO A 138 20.76 2.25 8.00
N VAL A 139 20.42 3.03 9.01
CA VAL A 139 19.37 4.06 8.91
C VAL A 139 19.74 5.22 7.98
N GLY A 140 21.04 5.45 7.74
CA GLY A 140 21.55 6.54 6.92
C GLY A 140 21.49 7.90 7.63
N THR A 141 22.11 8.92 6.99
CA THR A 141 21.98 10.31 7.43
C THR A 141 20.73 10.91 6.76
N PRO A 142 19.88 11.68 7.47
CA PRO A 142 18.75 12.34 6.84
C PRO A 142 19.25 13.40 5.84
N ILE A 143 18.55 13.50 4.72
CA ILE A 143 18.77 14.53 3.69
C ILE A 143 18.06 15.84 4.03
N LEU A 144 17.03 15.76 4.88
CA LEU A 144 16.29 16.89 5.44
C LEU A 144 15.78 16.49 6.83
N VAL A 145 15.77 17.45 7.74
CA VAL A 145 15.06 17.37 9.03
C VAL A 145 14.09 18.53 9.08
N ASP A 146 12.79 18.21 9.21
CA ASP A 146 11.71 19.19 9.31
C ASP A 146 10.84 18.87 10.52
N GLY A 147 11.03 19.63 11.60
CA GLY A 147 10.40 19.36 12.89
C GLY A 147 10.68 17.94 13.39
N PRO A 148 9.63 17.15 13.70
CA PRO A 148 9.79 15.78 14.19
C PRO A 148 9.97 14.74 13.07
N VAL A 149 10.23 15.15 11.82
CA VAL A 149 10.35 14.27 10.66
C VAL A 149 11.74 14.34 10.06
N GLU A 150 12.41 13.21 9.97
CA GLU A 150 13.65 13.02 9.23
C GLU A 150 13.35 12.37 7.86
N VAL A 151 13.88 12.95 6.79
CA VAL A 151 13.73 12.43 5.42
C VAL A 151 15.00 11.68 5.03
N HIS A 152 14.85 10.44 4.57
CA HIS A 152 15.96 9.57 4.17
C HIS A 152 15.72 8.95 2.79
N GLY A 153 16.79 8.55 2.13
CA GLY A 153 16.76 7.91 0.82
C GLY A 153 17.25 8.83 -0.28
N GLU A 154 16.88 8.50 -1.50
CA GLU A 154 17.23 9.30 -2.68
C GLU A 154 15.97 10.02 -3.17
N LEU A 155 16.11 11.32 -3.40
CA LEU A 155 15.02 12.13 -3.98
C LEU A 155 14.81 11.73 -5.44
N PRO A 156 13.57 11.87 -5.94
CA PRO A 156 13.29 11.64 -7.35
C PRO A 156 14.22 12.43 -8.26
N PRO A 157 14.64 11.88 -9.41
CA PRO A 157 15.52 12.57 -10.35
C PRO A 157 14.92 13.91 -10.82
N GLY A 158 15.74 14.96 -10.79
CA GLY A 158 15.32 16.30 -11.21
C GLY A 158 14.68 17.15 -10.12
N MET A 159 14.41 16.59 -8.96
CA MET A 159 13.93 17.34 -7.81
C MET A 159 15.04 18.22 -7.24
N GLU A 160 14.75 19.51 -7.02
CA GLU A 160 15.65 20.42 -6.29
C GLU A 160 15.75 19.99 -4.81
N ALA A 161 16.81 20.47 -4.12
CA ALA A 161 16.96 20.19 -2.69
C ALA A 161 15.76 20.75 -1.90
N PRO A 162 14.96 19.91 -1.23
CA PRO A 162 13.78 20.33 -0.51
C PRO A 162 14.16 21.18 0.71
N LYS A 163 13.32 22.15 1.05
CA LYS A 163 13.49 23.03 2.21
C LYS A 163 12.64 22.59 3.39
N ASN A 164 11.55 21.89 3.11
CA ASN A 164 10.55 21.42 4.07
C ASN A 164 9.91 20.12 3.57
N LEU A 165 9.02 19.56 4.38
CA LEU A 165 8.33 18.31 4.07
C LEU A 165 7.33 18.44 2.92
N SER A 166 6.69 19.63 2.76
CA SER A 166 5.77 19.88 1.64
C SER A 166 6.51 19.82 0.30
N ASP A 167 7.75 20.34 0.21
CA ASP A 167 8.58 20.22 -0.99
C ASP A 167 8.85 18.74 -1.32
N VAL A 168 9.13 17.91 -0.31
CA VAL A 168 9.37 16.46 -0.49
C VAL A 168 8.13 15.77 -1.05
N LEU A 169 6.96 16.05 -0.48
CA LEU A 169 5.69 15.48 -0.93
C LEU A 169 5.37 15.92 -2.36
N THR A 170 5.52 17.21 -2.66
CA THR A 170 5.33 17.76 -4.01
C THR A 170 6.22 17.04 -5.03
N GLY A 171 7.52 16.92 -4.74
CA GLY A 171 8.44 16.24 -5.64
C GLY A 171 8.14 14.75 -5.83
N LEU A 172 7.59 14.07 -4.80
CA LEU A 172 7.13 12.68 -4.93
C LEU A 172 5.90 12.59 -5.84
N LEU A 173 4.93 13.50 -5.71
CA LEU A 173 3.73 13.52 -6.56
C LEU A 173 4.10 13.83 -8.03
N GLU A 174 4.98 14.79 -8.26
CA GLU A 174 5.48 15.14 -9.60
C GLU A 174 6.28 14.00 -10.26
N ALA A 175 6.88 13.12 -9.46
CA ALA A 175 7.64 11.97 -9.94
C ALA A 175 6.76 10.79 -10.36
N ILE A 176 5.45 10.82 -10.10
CA ILE A 176 4.53 9.75 -10.49
C ILE A 176 4.38 9.76 -12.02
N PRO A 177 4.71 8.67 -12.72
CA PRO A 177 4.44 8.57 -14.16
C PRO A 177 2.94 8.70 -14.49
N SER A 178 2.63 9.07 -15.74
CA SER A 178 1.25 9.21 -16.20
C SER A 178 0.41 7.93 -16.10
N ASP A 179 1.05 6.77 -16.08
CA ASP A 179 0.47 5.44 -15.83
C ASP A 179 0.83 4.90 -14.44
N GLY A 180 1.35 5.78 -13.55
CA GLY A 180 1.93 5.41 -12.26
C GLY A 180 0.97 5.48 -11.09
N TYR A 181 1.52 5.26 -9.91
CA TYR A 181 0.83 5.34 -8.62
C TYR A 181 1.79 5.72 -7.50
N LEU A 182 1.25 6.23 -6.39
CA LEU A 182 1.96 6.41 -5.13
C LEU A 182 1.57 5.32 -4.14
N ALA A 183 2.56 4.69 -3.50
CA ALA A 183 2.33 3.78 -2.38
C ALA A 183 2.81 4.39 -1.07
N VAL A 184 1.90 4.63 -0.12
CA VAL A 184 2.21 5.04 1.24
C VAL A 184 2.31 3.79 2.12
N MET A 185 3.49 3.58 2.72
CA MET A 185 3.87 2.35 3.42
C MET A 185 4.20 2.65 4.89
N ALA A 186 3.21 2.53 5.79
CA ALA A 186 3.35 2.91 7.18
C ALA A 186 3.82 1.74 8.06
N TYR A 187 5.03 1.83 8.62
CA TYR A 187 5.55 0.94 9.65
C TYR A 187 5.38 1.61 11.03
N LEU A 188 4.15 1.78 11.43
CA LEU A 188 3.74 2.44 12.66
C LEU A 188 2.76 1.56 13.44
N ASP A 189 2.31 2.02 14.59
CA ASP A 189 1.20 1.41 15.32
C ASP A 189 -0.12 1.88 14.68
N ARG A 190 -0.87 0.93 14.15
CA ARG A 190 -2.15 1.19 13.47
C ARG A 190 -3.28 1.63 14.41
N GLU A 191 -3.17 1.32 15.68
CA GLU A 191 -4.18 1.63 16.68
C GLU A 191 -3.90 2.97 17.42
N ALA A 192 -2.70 3.55 17.24
CA ALA A 192 -2.26 4.73 17.97
C ALA A 192 -3.16 5.97 17.76
N ALA A 193 -3.83 6.08 16.62
CA ALA A 193 -4.75 7.17 16.36
C ALA A 193 -5.95 7.17 17.32
N PHE A 194 -6.40 5.99 17.76
CA PHE A 194 -7.52 5.85 18.68
C PHE A 194 -7.18 6.20 20.13
N ASP A 195 -5.88 6.30 20.45
CA ASP A 195 -5.39 6.80 21.74
C ASP A 195 -5.27 8.33 21.78
N ALA A 196 -5.55 9.03 20.67
CA ALA A 196 -5.50 10.48 20.60
C ALA A 196 -6.55 11.09 21.56
N PRO A 197 -6.15 12.04 22.45
CA PRO A 197 -7.03 12.58 23.45
C PRO A 197 -8.12 13.45 22.79
N TYR A 198 -9.36 13.29 23.25
CA TYR A 198 -10.52 14.09 22.85
C TYR A 198 -11.22 14.69 24.08
N PRO A 199 -12.02 15.77 23.92
CA PRO A 199 -12.72 16.41 25.02
C PRO A 199 -13.67 15.47 25.75
N GLU A 200 -13.79 15.60 27.08
CA GLU A 200 -14.76 14.84 27.85
C GLU A 200 -16.18 15.19 27.38
N GLY A 201 -16.98 14.17 27.08
CA GLY A 201 -18.33 14.34 26.54
C GLY A 201 -18.40 14.61 25.03
N ALA A 202 -17.28 14.44 24.30
CA ALA A 202 -17.25 14.55 22.86
C ALA A 202 -18.26 13.59 22.21
N SER A 203 -18.91 14.05 21.14
CA SER A 203 -19.76 13.23 20.28
C SER A 203 -18.89 12.22 19.50
N PHE A 204 -19.53 11.19 18.93
CA PHE A 204 -18.83 10.24 18.07
C PHE A 204 -18.19 10.92 16.85
N GLU A 205 -18.83 11.93 16.27
CA GLU A 205 -18.31 12.73 15.16
C GLU A 205 -17.03 13.48 15.56
N GLU A 206 -17.04 14.18 16.71
CA GLU A 206 -15.86 14.88 17.24
C GLU A 206 -14.70 13.92 17.55
N MET A 207 -14.97 12.73 18.09
CA MET A 207 -13.95 11.70 18.30
C MET A 207 -13.37 11.21 16.97
N THR A 208 -14.21 10.99 15.96
CA THR A 208 -13.78 10.56 14.61
C THR A 208 -12.89 11.61 13.96
N ASP A 209 -13.21 12.89 14.11
CA ASP A 209 -12.39 13.99 13.61
C ASP A 209 -10.99 14.00 14.25
N VAL A 210 -10.92 13.79 15.58
CA VAL A 210 -9.63 13.69 16.29
C VAL A 210 -8.83 12.48 15.82
N TRP A 211 -9.46 11.33 15.70
CA TRP A 211 -8.77 10.10 15.22
C TRP A 211 -8.29 10.26 13.79
N SER A 212 -9.11 10.79 12.90
CA SER A 212 -8.72 11.05 11.51
C SER A 212 -7.56 12.05 11.40
N ALA A 213 -7.51 13.05 12.30
CA ALA A 213 -6.42 14.02 12.36
C ALA A 213 -5.11 13.42 12.91
N ALA A 214 -5.15 12.24 13.53
CA ALA A 214 -4.01 11.51 14.08
C ALA A 214 -3.68 10.24 13.26
N ASP A 215 -4.51 9.85 12.29
CA ASP A 215 -4.33 8.64 11.50
C ASP A 215 -3.53 8.92 10.22
N PRO A 216 -2.34 8.34 10.05
CA PRO A 216 -1.56 8.48 8.82
C PRO A 216 -2.26 7.92 7.58
N ALA A 217 -3.26 7.05 7.71
CA ALA A 217 -4.06 6.56 6.59
C ALA A 217 -4.84 7.67 5.87
N THR A 218 -5.11 8.78 6.56
CA THR A 218 -5.72 9.99 5.99
C THR A 218 -4.88 10.58 4.84
N LEU A 219 -3.55 10.37 4.84
CA LEU A 219 -2.65 10.81 3.76
C LEU A 219 -3.09 10.32 2.40
N ARG A 220 -3.62 9.08 2.30
CA ARG A 220 -4.03 8.51 1.04
C ARG A 220 -5.02 9.42 0.30
N GLY A 221 -6.12 9.78 0.95
CA GLY A 221 -7.14 10.66 0.36
C GLY A 221 -6.60 12.05 0.06
N MET A 222 -5.80 12.63 0.98
CA MET A 222 -5.23 13.96 0.81
C MET A 222 -4.29 14.03 -0.41
N LEU A 223 -3.43 13.03 -0.60
CA LEU A 223 -2.49 12.99 -1.72
C LEU A 223 -3.16 12.58 -3.03
N ALA A 224 -4.17 11.70 -2.99
CA ALA A 224 -4.93 11.30 -4.18
C ALA A 224 -5.61 12.48 -4.88
N VAL A 225 -6.24 13.38 -4.11
CA VAL A 225 -6.88 14.59 -4.65
C VAL A 225 -5.89 15.52 -5.36
N ARG A 226 -4.59 15.45 -4.99
CA ARG A 226 -3.55 16.33 -5.54
C ARG A 226 -2.92 15.80 -6.82
N THR A 227 -2.85 14.49 -6.98
CA THR A 227 -2.11 13.85 -8.07
C THR A 227 -3.00 13.38 -9.22
N GLU A 228 -4.31 13.25 -9.01
CA GLU A 228 -5.25 12.58 -9.95
C GLU A 228 -4.77 11.16 -10.35
N ARG A 229 -3.87 10.58 -9.54
CA ARG A 229 -3.33 9.23 -9.74
C ARG A 229 -3.68 8.35 -8.54
N PRO A 230 -3.76 7.03 -8.75
CA PRO A 230 -4.00 6.10 -7.64
C PRO A 230 -2.98 6.26 -6.51
N VAL A 231 -3.47 6.41 -5.30
CA VAL A 231 -2.67 6.40 -4.08
C VAL A 231 -3.12 5.23 -3.21
N THR A 232 -2.20 4.32 -2.94
CA THR A 232 -2.45 3.20 -2.00
C THR A 232 -1.89 3.52 -0.64
N PHE A 233 -2.52 3.00 0.41
CA PHE A 233 -2.00 3.05 1.77
C PHE A 233 -2.00 1.65 2.36
N GLY A 234 -0.98 1.32 3.12
CA GLY A 234 -0.95 0.05 3.83
C GLY A 234 -0.06 0.08 5.07
N TRP A 235 -0.32 -0.85 5.99
CA TRP A 235 0.43 -1.02 7.22
C TRP A 235 1.53 -2.08 7.05
N GLY A 236 2.76 -1.73 7.37
CA GLY A 236 3.85 -2.70 7.47
C GLY A 236 3.70 -3.59 8.71
N PRO A 237 4.13 -4.84 8.65
CA PRO A 237 5.02 -5.44 7.66
C PRO A 237 4.32 -6.12 6.46
N ARG A 238 3.08 -5.77 6.13
CA ARG A 238 2.32 -6.38 5.02
C ARG A 238 3.07 -6.34 3.68
N PHE A 239 3.95 -5.34 3.49
CA PHE A 239 4.76 -5.18 2.26
C PHE A 239 5.86 -6.25 2.07
N LEU A 240 6.11 -7.07 3.09
CA LEU A 240 6.90 -8.29 2.96
C LEU A 240 6.11 -9.44 2.29
N HIS A 241 4.84 -9.20 1.97
CA HIS A 241 3.89 -10.07 1.30
C HIS A 241 3.09 -9.26 0.25
N SER A 242 1.89 -9.68 -0.06
CA SER A 242 0.79 -9.00 -0.76
C SER A 242 1.20 -7.86 -1.74
N THR A 243 0.85 -6.63 -1.44
CA THR A 243 1.18 -5.45 -2.26
C THR A 243 2.69 -5.31 -2.49
N GLY A 244 3.53 -5.72 -1.53
CA GLY A 244 4.97 -5.74 -1.71
C GLY A 244 5.48 -6.66 -2.83
N GLN A 245 4.77 -7.74 -3.16
CA GLN A 245 5.06 -8.53 -4.36
C GLN A 245 4.83 -7.69 -5.62
N TYR A 246 3.70 -6.96 -5.70
CA TYR A 246 3.42 -6.04 -6.81
C TYR A 246 4.42 -4.88 -6.85
N HIS A 247 4.70 -4.25 -5.71
CA HIS A 247 5.65 -3.13 -5.61
C HIS A 247 7.03 -3.49 -6.14
N LYS A 248 7.47 -4.73 -6.02
CA LYS A 248 8.80 -5.21 -6.44
C LYS A 248 8.80 -5.90 -7.80
N GLY A 249 7.76 -6.65 -8.12
CA GLY A 249 7.68 -7.49 -9.29
C GLY A 249 6.76 -6.98 -10.41
N GLY A 250 5.86 -6.06 -10.12
CA GLY A 250 4.94 -5.43 -11.06
C GLY A 250 5.59 -4.40 -11.98
N PRO A 251 4.80 -3.61 -12.72
CA PRO A 251 5.29 -2.55 -13.59
C PRO A 251 6.22 -1.56 -12.89
N GLN A 252 7.15 -0.94 -13.63
CA GLN A 252 8.15 0.00 -13.08
C GLN A 252 7.59 1.44 -13.04
N ASN A 253 6.41 1.62 -12.49
CA ASN A 253 5.66 2.89 -12.48
C ASN A 253 5.19 3.33 -11.09
N GLY A 254 5.63 2.66 -10.02
CA GLY A 254 5.33 3.06 -8.64
C GLY A 254 6.35 4.05 -8.07
N VAL A 255 5.86 5.02 -7.28
CA VAL A 255 6.61 5.88 -6.38
C VAL A 255 6.26 5.51 -4.95
N PHE A 256 7.24 5.51 -4.03
CA PHE A 256 7.07 4.92 -2.70
C PHE A 256 7.39 5.91 -1.59
N LEU A 257 6.44 6.13 -0.70
CA LEU A 257 6.59 6.89 0.53
C LEU A 257 6.52 5.94 1.72
N GLN A 258 7.66 5.63 2.31
CA GLN A 258 7.71 4.79 3.51
C GLN A 258 7.74 5.65 4.77
N ILE A 259 6.91 5.32 5.76
CA ILE A 259 6.84 6.01 7.05
C ILE A 259 7.27 5.04 8.15
N THR A 260 8.25 5.44 8.94
CA THR A 260 8.74 4.73 10.13
C THR A 260 8.71 5.67 11.33
N GLY A 261 8.77 5.16 12.55
CA GLY A 261 8.79 6.03 13.73
C GLY A 261 9.62 5.46 14.87
N ALA A 262 10.15 6.33 15.71
CA ALA A 262 10.83 5.96 16.94
C ALA A 262 9.89 5.14 17.84
N VAL A 263 10.46 4.23 18.61
CA VAL A 263 9.74 3.40 19.60
C VAL A 263 10.28 3.76 20.97
N GLU A 264 9.46 4.43 21.79
CA GLU A 264 9.87 4.85 23.13
C GLU A 264 9.97 3.68 24.11
N ASN A 265 8.99 2.80 24.11
CA ASN A 265 8.91 1.64 25.00
C ASN A 265 9.03 0.35 24.16
N ASP A 266 10.25 0.06 23.72
CA ASP A 266 10.50 -1.11 22.88
C ASP A 266 10.48 -2.40 23.72
N LEU A 267 9.91 -3.46 23.17
CA LEU A 267 9.72 -4.74 23.81
C LEU A 267 10.70 -5.78 23.29
N GLU A 268 11.33 -6.51 24.21
CA GLU A 268 12.19 -7.64 23.88
C GLU A 268 11.38 -8.79 23.25
N VAL A 269 11.95 -9.44 22.25
CA VAL A 269 11.39 -10.66 21.67
C VAL A 269 11.98 -11.87 22.38
N PRO A 270 11.18 -12.67 23.12
CA PRO A 270 11.70 -13.82 23.89
C PRO A 270 12.54 -14.76 23.03
N GLY A 271 13.78 -15.01 23.47
CA GLY A 271 14.72 -15.91 22.77
C GLY A 271 15.34 -15.35 21.49
N LYS A 272 15.21 -14.04 21.24
CA LYS A 272 15.86 -13.35 20.12
C LYS A 272 16.80 -12.24 20.60
N PRO A 273 17.85 -11.90 19.85
CA PRO A 273 18.79 -10.84 20.21
C PRO A 273 18.31 -9.43 19.77
N TYR A 274 17.04 -9.25 19.51
CA TYR A 274 16.44 -7.99 19.05
C TYR A 274 15.07 -7.75 19.66
N THR A 275 14.66 -6.50 19.63
CA THR A 275 13.36 -6.00 20.11
C THR A 275 12.33 -5.95 18.98
N LEU A 276 11.05 -5.73 19.30
CA LEU A 276 9.99 -5.58 18.29
C LEU A 276 10.19 -4.32 17.43
N GLY A 277 10.60 -3.19 18.02
CA GLY A 277 10.90 -1.98 17.27
C GLY A 277 12.09 -2.15 16.32
N ARG A 278 13.16 -2.84 16.78
CA ARG A 278 14.27 -3.19 15.90
C ARG A 278 13.83 -4.11 14.76
N LEU A 279 12.96 -5.09 15.01
CA LEU A 279 12.40 -5.97 14.00
C LEU A 279 11.59 -5.17 12.97
N GLN A 280 10.67 -4.30 13.44
CA GLN A 280 9.85 -3.45 12.57
C GLN A 280 10.71 -2.56 11.66
N LEU A 281 11.75 -1.91 12.23
CA LEU A 281 12.65 -1.07 11.46
C LEU A 281 13.50 -1.88 10.47
N ALA A 282 13.99 -3.06 10.85
CA ALA A 282 14.73 -3.95 9.95
C ALA A 282 13.85 -4.43 8.77
N GLN A 283 12.57 -4.69 9.02
CA GLN A 283 11.60 -5.04 7.97
C GLN A 283 11.39 -3.87 7.01
N ALA A 284 11.21 -2.66 7.54
CA ALA A 284 11.07 -1.43 6.74
C ALA A 284 12.30 -1.18 5.85
N LEU A 285 13.50 -1.22 6.45
CA LEU A 285 14.75 -1.02 5.71
C LEU A 285 15.04 -2.13 4.69
N GLY A 286 14.68 -3.37 5.01
CA GLY A 286 14.82 -4.50 4.10
C GLY A 286 13.94 -4.38 2.86
N ASP A 287 12.72 -3.89 3.05
CA ASP A 287 11.78 -3.63 1.97
C ASP A 287 12.19 -2.42 1.12
N LEU A 288 12.58 -1.32 1.77
CA LEU A 288 13.13 -0.13 1.09
C LEU A 288 14.36 -0.48 0.24
N GLY A 289 15.28 -1.30 0.77
CA GLY A 289 16.44 -1.78 0.03
C GLY A 289 16.09 -2.61 -1.19
N ALA A 290 15.02 -3.41 -1.12
CA ALA A 290 14.53 -4.19 -2.26
C ALA A 290 13.91 -3.31 -3.35
N LEU A 291 13.25 -2.20 -3.00
CA LEU A 291 12.75 -1.20 -3.95
C LEU A 291 13.91 -0.44 -4.61
N ALA A 292 14.84 0.07 -3.81
CA ALA A 292 16.01 0.81 -4.29
C ALA A 292 16.88 -0.02 -5.24
N SER A 293 17.10 -1.32 -4.94
CA SER A 293 17.87 -2.22 -5.81
C SER A 293 17.26 -2.41 -7.20
N ARG A 294 15.99 -2.05 -7.38
CA ARG A 294 15.25 -2.07 -8.64
C ARG A 294 15.13 -0.70 -9.29
N GLY A 295 15.80 0.32 -8.74
CA GLY A 295 15.71 1.69 -9.22
C GLY A 295 14.30 2.29 -9.08
N ARG A 296 13.52 1.81 -8.10
CA ARG A 296 12.20 2.36 -7.81
C ARG A 296 12.34 3.57 -6.90
N PRO A 297 11.78 4.76 -7.26
CA PRO A 297 11.84 5.95 -6.42
C PRO A 297 11.18 5.69 -5.07
N ALA A 298 11.96 5.79 -3.99
CA ALA A 298 11.49 5.50 -2.64
C ALA A 298 12.13 6.43 -1.62
N VAL A 299 11.31 7.15 -0.87
CA VAL A 299 11.72 8.04 0.22
C VAL A 299 11.16 7.48 1.52
N ARG A 300 11.99 7.52 2.58
CA ARG A 300 11.57 7.14 3.93
C ARG A 300 11.49 8.38 4.82
N LEU A 301 10.34 8.57 5.44
CA LEU A 301 10.14 9.50 6.54
C LEU A 301 10.31 8.74 7.85
N HIS A 302 11.17 9.26 8.74
CA HIS A 302 11.29 8.73 10.09
C HIS A 302 10.77 9.75 11.09
N LEU A 303 9.74 9.37 11.83
CA LEU A 303 9.12 10.21 12.86
C LEU A 303 9.90 10.03 14.16
N THR A 304 10.62 11.06 14.60
CA THR A 304 11.36 11.05 15.85
C THR A 304 10.44 11.11 17.07
N ASP A 305 9.25 11.66 16.89
CA ASP A 305 8.07 11.55 17.75
C ASP A 305 6.91 11.13 16.83
N ARG A 306 6.26 10.00 17.13
CA ARG A 306 5.24 9.44 16.23
C ARG A 306 4.00 10.32 16.12
N ALA A 307 3.47 10.80 17.23
CA ALA A 307 2.25 11.60 17.24
C ALA A 307 2.47 12.99 16.60
N ALA A 308 3.51 13.70 17.03
CA ALA A 308 3.88 14.99 16.46
C ALA A 308 4.29 14.86 14.98
N GLY A 309 4.96 13.76 14.61
CA GLY A 309 5.37 13.48 13.24
C GLY A 309 4.20 13.24 12.31
N VAL A 310 3.20 12.46 12.73
CA VAL A 310 1.97 12.26 11.96
C VAL A 310 1.23 13.58 11.78
N ALA A 311 1.05 14.36 12.86
CA ALA A 311 0.38 15.66 12.78
C ALA A 311 1.11 16.63 11.84
N HIS A 312 2.46 16.67 11.90
CA HIS A 312 3.29 17.49 11.01
C HIS A 312 3.18 17.04 9.55
N LEU A 313 3.20 15.75 9.30
CA LEU A 313 3.06 15.16 7.96
C LEU A 313 1.69 15.47 7.35
N LEU A 314 0.61 15.32 8.12
CA LEU A 314 -0.75 15.68 7.67
C LEU A 314 -0.90 17.19 7.44
N ALA A 315 -0.23 18.03 8.24
CA ALA A 315 -0.19 19.49 8.01
C ALA A 315 0.54 19.81 6.70
N ALA A 316 1.72 19.25 6.48
CA ALA A 316 2.51 19.45 5.26
C ALA A 316 1.76 19.01 4.00
N SER A 317 1.00 17.90 4.07
CA SER A 317 0.21 17.39 2.94
C SER A 317 -0.95 18.29 2.52
N ARG A 318 -1.39 19.24 3.37
CA ARG A 318 -2.39 20.26 3.02
C ARG A 318 -1.82 21.40 2.19
N GLU A 319 -0.50 21.57 2.21
CA GLU A 319 0.21 22.65 1.53
C GLU A 319 0.68 22.26 0.12
N VAL A 320 0.53 21.00 -0.24
CA VAL A 320 0.93 20.41 -1.54
C VAL A 320 -0.08 20.70 -2.62
#